data_9328e554f7e892e89e4f574b7b2177e6
#
_entry.id   9328e554f7e892e89e4f574b7b2177e6
#
_cell.length_a   1.000
_cell.length_b   1.000
_cell.length_c   1.000
_cell.angle_alpha   90.00
_cell.angle_beta   90.00
_cell.angle_gamma   90.00
#
_symmetry.space_group_name_H-M   'P 1'
#
loop_
_entity.id
_entity.type
_entity.pdbx_description
1 polymer ?
#
loop_
_entity_poly.entity_id
_entity_poly.type
_entity_poly.pdbx_seq_one_letter_code
_entity_poly.pdbx_strand_id
1 'polypeptide(L)'
;HDFAKGTSSRATKLAHGGVRYLAQGNFSLVKEALEERGRMLVNAPNLVKPLAFVIPVRNVFQKLFYWIGLKMYDMLAGKLGVGPTTMMKKNEVLRAVPTISQQKLHGGVRYFDAQFDDARLAIALMKTLHKLGGLAINYMPVTGFVKTAEKVNGVQARDEFSGESFTFKAKAVINATGVWVDDVRRLDLPDSKPMLSPSQGVHVVVDQHFYPAKEALLVPKTSDGRVLFVVPWLGKTLIGTTDTPRKDSPWEPDALPEEVDFILKTAGQYLANAPTRADVRSVFVGLRPLVSAGGEKQNTKSISREHTVITAPSGLVTITGGKWTTYRSMAEEVVDLVCEQQGWVNKPTRTRYLRLEDDLPMRKPGSAIHENLDLNEAEIAQAVLEEMAVTIEDVLARRSRALFLDSQAALACMNEVRFVL
;
A
#
# COMPACT_ATOMS: atom_id res chain seq x y z
N HIS A 1 -4.67 14.50 -10.73
CA HIS A 1 -5.37 13.61 -9.79
C HIS A 1 -5.02 13.91 -8.33
N ASP A 2 -5.86 13.38 -7.39
CA ASP A 2 -5.67 13.50 -5.94
C ASP A 2 -4.49 12.69 -5.40
N PHE A 3 -4.07 12.99 -4.16
CA PHE A 3 -3.09 12.23 -3.40
C PHE A 3 -3.50 10.76 -3.25
N ALA A 4 -2.54 9.85 -3.37
CA ALA A 4 -2.74 8.41 -3.26
C ALA A 4 -3.75 7.79 -4.26
N LYS A 5 -4.08 8.44 -5.37
CA LYS A 5 -4.99 7.93 -6.40
C LYS A 5 -4.55 6.56 -6.96
N GLY A 6 -3.25 6.35 -7.10
CA GLY A 6 -2.69 5.10 -7.61
C GLY A 6 -2.52 4.02 -6.54
N THR A 7 -1.40 3.32 -6.60
CA THR A 7 -1.05 2.14 -5.77
C THR A 7 -1.11 2.42 -4.27
N SER A 8 -0.83 3.66 -3.86
CA SER A 8 -0.68 4.03 -2.45
C SER A 8 -1.96 3.94 -1.62
N SER A 9 -3.15 3.86 -2.23
CA SER A 9 -4.42 3.60 -1.53
C SER A 9 -4.97 2.18 -1.77
N ARG A 10 -4.27 1.36 -2.54
CA ARG A 10 -4.75 0.06 -3.05
C ARG A 10 -3.87 -1.12 -2.63
N ALA A 11 -3.11 -0.94 -1.52
CA ALA A 11 -2.30 -1.99 -0.92
C ALA A 11 -3.16 -3.00 -0.14
N THR A 12 -2.54 -4.11 0.29
CA THR A 12 -3.17 -5.10 1.19
C THR A 12 -3.35 -4.54 2.62
N LYS A 13 -3.02 -3.28 2.88
CA LYS A 13 -3.07 -2.61 4.20
C LYS A 13 -2.09 -3.20 5.21
N LEU A 14 -1.00 -3.82 4.76
CA LEU A 14 -0.01 -4.49 5.59
C LEU A 14 1.38 -3.85 5.42
N ALA A 15 1.97 -3.43 6.53
CA ALA A 15 3.38 -3.07 6.63
C ALA A 15 4.14 -4.27 7.19
N HIS A 16 4.91 -4.94 6.33
CA HIS A 16 5.50 -6.24 6.64
C HIS A 16 6.91 -6.39 6.09
N GLY A 17 7.74 -7.19 6.77
CA GLY A 17 9.10 -7.50 6.32
C GLY A 17 9.16 -8.42 5.10
N GLY A 18 8.07 -9.14 4.82
CA GLY A 18 7.99 -10.06 3.69
C GLY A 18 8.62 -11.42 3.98
N VAL A 19 7.98 -12.22 4.83
CA VAL A 19 8.40 -13.59 5.21
C VAL A 19 8.78 -14.46 4.01
N ARG A 20 8.15 -14.26 2.85
CA ARG A 20 8.47 -14.98 1.62
C ARG A 20 9.91 -14.76 1.15
N TYR A 21 10.46 -13.54 1.32
CA TYR A 21 11.84 -13.22 0.91
C TYR A 21 12.87 -13.86 1.82
N LEU A 22 12.51 -14.13 3.09
CA LEU A 22 13.35 -14.90 3.98
C LEU A 22 13.57 -16.34 3.44
N ALA A 23 12.51 -16.96 2.92
CA ALA A 23 12.59 -18.26 2.27
C ALA A 23 13.42 -18.25 0.96
N GLN A 24 13.63 -17.08 0.36
CA GLN A 24 14.48 -16.86 -0.81
C GLN A 24 15.91 -16.46 -0.47
N GLY A 25 16.27 -16.39 0.82
CA GLY A 25 17.60 -16.01 1.29
C GLY A 25 17.90 -14.51 1.28
N ASN A 26 16.90 -13.66 1.04
CA ASN A 26 17.09 -12.21 0.94
C ASN A 26 16.98 -11.52 2.34
N PHE A 27 17.98 -11.78 3.19
CA PHE A 27 17.98 -11.33 4.60
C PHE A 27 18.08 -9.81 4.74
N SER A 28 18.85 -9.13 3.88
CA SER A 28 19.03 -7.67 3.93
C SER A 28 17.71 -6.93 3.70
N LEU A 29 16.99 -7.30 2.66
CA LEU A 29 15.68 -6.73 2.31
C LEU A 29 14.64 -6.97 3.42
N VAL A 30 14.66 -8.15 4.04
CA VAL A 30 13.77 -8.48 5.16
C VAL A 30 14.11 -7.64 6.39
N LYS A 31 15.39 -7.51 6.73
CA LYS A 31 15.85 -6.71 7.87
C LYS A 31 15.46 -5.24 7.72
N GLU A 32 15.76 -4.64 6.57
CA GLU A 32 15.38 -3.26 6.26
C GLU A 32 13.87 -3.05 6.40
N ALA A 33 13.07 -3.92 5.77
CA ALA A 33 11.62 -3.81 5.84
C ALA A 33 11.07 -3.98 7.27
N LEU A 34 11.69 -4.81 8.11
CA LEU A 34 11.31 -4.96 9.52
C LEU A 34 11.66 -3.73 10.36
N GLU A 35 12.82 -3.11 10.11
CA GLU A 35 13.20 -1.86 10.75
C GLU A 35 12.25 -0.73 10.35
N GLU A 36 11.97 -0.56 9.06
CA GLU A 36 11.06 0.48 8.57
C GLU A 36 9.61 0.25 9.06
N ARG A 37 9.12 -1.00 9.14
CA ARG A 37 7.85 -1.33 9.78
C ARG A 37 7.82 -0.84 11.23
N GLY A 38 8.88 -1.07 11.98
CA GLY A 38 9.00 -0.61 13.36
C GLY A 38 8.99 0.91 13.46
N ARG A 39 9.65 1.60 12.53
CA ARG A 39 9.61 3.08 12.45
C ARG A 39 8.22 3.60 12.11
N MET A 40 7.50 2.95 11.19
CA MET A 40 6.11 3.30 10.87
C MET A 40 5.20 3.25 12.10
N LEU A 41 5.33 2.22 12.95
CA LEU A 41 4.58 2.08 14.20
C LEU A 41 4.86 3.24 15.19
N VAL A 42 6.10 3.74 15.23
CA VAL A 42 6.49 4.87 16.09
C VAL A 42 6.06 6.21 15.48
N ASN A 43 6.25 6.37 14.17
CA ASN A 43 6.05 7.65 13.48
C ASN A 43 4.57 7.94 13.20
N ALA A 44 3.72 6.90 13.05
CA ALA A 44 2.29 7.05 12.76
C ALA A 44 1.43 6.04 13.58
N PRO A 45 1.48 6.08 14.94
CA PRO A 45 0.83 5.05 15.76
C PRO A 45 -0.70 5.11 15.72
N ASN A 46 -1.33 6.18 15.26
CA ASN A 46 -2.76 6.20 15.05
C ASN A 46 -3.19 5.44 13.80
N LEU A 47 -2.34 5.40 12.78
CA LEU A 47 -2.60 4.78 11.47
C LEU A 47 -1.97 3.40 11.32
N VAL A 48 -0.89 3.10 12.05
CA VAL A 48 -0.14 1.85 11.95
C VAL A 48 -0.26 1.10 13.28
N LYS A 49 -0.79 -0.12 13.24
CA LYS A 49 -1.04 -0.94 14.43
C LYS A 49 -0.42 -2.32 14.30
N PRO A 50 0.07 -2.92 15.41
CA PRO A 50 0.42 -4.33 15.42
C PRO A 50 -0.75 -5.21 14.99
N LEU A 51 -0.47 -6.22 14.17
CA LEU A 51 -1.45 -7.22 13.76
C LEU A 51 -0.84 -8.61 13.90
N ALA A 52 -1.53 -9.49 14.60
CA ALA A 52 -1.18 -10.89 14.70
C ALA A 52 -1.65 -11.65 13.44
N PHE A 53 -0.84 -12.58 12.98
CA PHE A 53 -1.14 -13.45 11.85
C PHE A 53 -1.12 -14.90 12.28
N VAL A 54 -2.09 -15.67 11.83
CA VAL A 54 -2.15 -17.11 11.99
C VAL A 54 -1.84 -17.79 10.66
N ILE A 55 -0.84 -18.69 10.68
CA ILE A 55 -0.55 -19.61 9.58
C ILE A 55 -1.10 -20.97 9.97
N PRO A 56 -2.18 -21.47 9.37
CA PRO A 56 -2.70 -22.81 9.64
C PRO A 56 -1.78 -23.88 9.04
N VAL A 57 -1.56 -24.95 9.79
CA VAL A 57 -0.71 -26.05 9.36
C VAL A 57 -1.44 -27.39 9.39
N ARG A 58 -1.06 -28.29 8.48
CA ARG A 58 -1.69 -29.59 8.29
C ARG A 58 -0.96 -30.75 8.99
N ASN A 59 0.28 -30.51 9.41
CA ASN A 59 1.11 -31.49 10.10
C ASN A 59 2.23 -30.83 10.94
N VAL A 60 2.92 -31.65 11.76
CA VAL A 60 3.98 -31.20 12.65
C VAL A 60 5.18 -30.63 11.90
N PHE A 61 5.55 -31.21 10.76
CA PHE A 61 6.72 -30.75 9.98
C PHE A 61 6.50 -29.34 9.42
N GLN A 62 5.31 -29.05 8.87
CA GLN A 62 4.95 -27.70 8.44
C GLN A 62 4.99 -26.71 9.62
N LYS A 63 4.49 -27.14 10.78
CA LYS A 63 4.48 -26.30 11.98
C LYS A 63 5.89 -25.91 12.40
N LEU A 64 6.81 -26.88 12.44
CA LEU A 64 8.20 -26.66 12.80
C LEU A 64 8.91 -25.79 11.77
N PHE A 65 8.68 -26.03 10.48
CA PHE A 65 9.26 -25.26 9.38
C PHE A 65 8.88 -23.76 9.45
N TYR A 66 7.59 -23.47 9.59
CA TYR A 66 7.14 -22.07 9.71
C TYR A 66 7.60 -21.44 11.02
N TRP A 67 7.60 -22.17 12.10
CA TRP A 67 8.05 -21.65 13.39
C TRP A 67 9.53 -21.26 13.36
N ILE A 68 10.42 -22.10 12.82
CA ILE A 68 11.85 -21.80 12.69
C ILE A 68 12.05 -20.56 11.81
N GLY A 69 11.45 -20.53 10.61
CA GLY A 69 11.57 -19.38 9.71
C GLY A 69 11.07 -18.07 10.33
N LEU A 70 9.95 -18.11 11.05
CA LEU A 70 9.40 -16.94 11.71
C LEU A 70 10.17 -16.53 12.96
N LYS A 71 10.85 -17.47 13.66
CA LYS A 71 11.81 -17.12 14.73
C LYS A 71 13.02 -16.36 14.19
N MET A 72 13.52 -16.75 13.01
CA MET A 72 14.56 -15.97 12.33
C MET A 72 14.06 -14.57 11.94
N TYR A 73 12.81 -14.48 11.51
CA TYR A 73 12.16 -13.20 11.20
C TYR A 73 12.06 -12.29 12.44
N ASP A 74 11.68 -12.84 13.60
CA ASP A 74 11.67 -12.09 14.87
C ASP A 74 13.08 -11.60 15.24
N MET A 75 14.11 -12.45 15.07
CA MET A 75 15.50 -12.07 15.35
C MET A 75 15.99 -10.92 14.45
N LEU A 76 15.63 -10.94 13.16
CA LEU A 76 15.98 -9.86 12.22
C LEU A 76 15.31 -8.53 12.57
N ALA A 77 14.11 -8.56 13.19
CA ALA A 77 13.42 -7.36 13.65
C ALA A 77 14.11 -6.67 14.83
N GLY A 78 14.90 -7.39 15.60
CA GLY A 78 15.65 -6.88 16.74
C GLY A 78 14.79 -6.12 17.73
N LYS A 79 15.23 -4.91 18.11
CA LYS A 79 14.51 -4.03 19.07
C LYS A 79 13.19 -3.45 18.53
N LEU A 80 12.99 -3.49 17.22
CA LEU A 80 11.77 -3.05 16.53
C LEU A 80 10.79 -4.20 16.27
N GLY A 81 10.98 -5.33 16.94
CA GLY A 81 10.05 -6.46 16.94
C GLY A 81 8.68 -6.06 17.49
N VAL A 82 7.61 -6.63 16.92
CA VAL A 82 6.23 -6.27 17.25
C VAL A 82 5.59 -7.27 18.21
N GLY A 83 6.08 -8.50 18.20
CA GLY A 83 5.60 -9.56 19.08
C GLY A 83 6.29 -10.90 18.76
N PRO A 84 6.23 -11.89 19.68
CA PRO A 84 6.94 -13.15 19.53
C PRO A 84 6.18 -14.14 18.65
N THR A 85 6.90 -14.85 17.82
CA THR A 85 6.38 -16.02 17.10
C THR A 85 6.11 -17.18 18.10
N THR A 86 4.92 -17.75 18.02
CA THR A 86 4.48 -18.86 18.89
C THR A 86 3.84 -20.00 18.09
N MET A 87 4.03 -21.23 18.56
CA MET A 87 3.29 -22.39 18.04
C MET A 87 1.87 -22.40 18.66
N MET A 88 0.89 -22.73 17.84
CA MET A 88 -0.52 -22.84 18.26
C MET A 88 -1.00 -24.29 18.17
N LYS A 89 -1.72 -24.75 19.21
CA LYS A 89 -2.51 -25.98 19.15
C LYS A 89 -3.76 -25.76 18.30
N LYS A 90 -4.39 -26.83 17.83
CA LYS A 90 -5.64 -26.74 17.04
C LYS A 90 -6.70 -25.87 17.72
N ASN A 91 -6.96 -26.08 19.02
CA ASN A 91 -7.95 -25.33 19.77
C ASN A 91 -7.62 -23.83 19.91
N GLU A 92 -6.33 -23.47 19.90
CA GLU A 92 -5.89 -22.08 19.93
C GLU A 92 -6.13 -21.40 18.57
N VAL A 93 -5.90 -22.13 17.47
CA VAL A 93 -6.24 -21.62 16.12
C VAL A 93 -7.75 -21.42 15.98
N LEU A 94 -8.56 -22.37 16.45
CA LEU A 94 -10.02 -22.26 16.41
C LEU A 94 -10.57 -21.08 17.23
N ARG A 95 -9.90 -20.74 18.34
CA ARG A 95 -10.26 -19.54 19.13
C ARG A 95 -9.84 -18.25 18.45
N ALA A 96 -8.65 -18.23 17.83
CA ALA A 96 -8.13 -17.06 17.12
C ALA A 96 -8.89 -16.78 15.82
N VAL A 97 -9.26 -17.84 15.10
CA VAL A 97 -9.96 -17.79 13.80
C VAL A 97 -11.18 -18.73 13.86
N PRO A 98 -12.32 -18.27 14.43
CA PRO A 98 -13.50 -19.14 14.66
C PRO A 98 -14.08 -19.76 13.38
N THR A 99 -13.99 -19.09 12.26
CA THR A 99 -14.51 -19.52 10.97
C THR A 99 -13.50 -20.31 10.12
N ILE A 100 -12.35 -20.71 10.68
CA ILE A 100 -11.38 -21.52 9.93
C ILE A 100 -11.91 -22.93 9.66
N SER A 101 -11.70 -23.43 8.45
CA SER A 101 -12.01 -24.82 8.09
C SER A 101 -11.20 -25.78 8.96
N GLN A 102 -11.87 -26.72 9.61
CA GLN A 102 -11.22 -27.73 10.44
C GLN A 102 -10.61 -28.89 9.65
N GLN A 103 -10.90 -28.93 8.32
CA GLN A 103 -10.42 -30.00 7.45
C GLN A 103 -8.89 -30.01 7.40
N LYS A 104 -8.27 -31.12 7.84
CA LYS A 104 -6.80 -31.30 7.91
C LYS A 104 -6.09 -30.25 8.78
N LEU A 105 -6.79 -29.53 9.66
CA LEU A 105 -6.17 -28.58 10.58
C LEU A 105 -5.48 -29.33 11.73
N HIS A 106 -4.14 -29.21 11.81
CA HIS A 106 -3.33 -29.79 12.88
C HIS A 106 -2.98 -28.75 13.98
N GLY A 107 -2.93 -27.47 13.63
CA GLY A 107 -2.58 -26.35 14.49
C GLY A 107 -2.16 -25.15 13.66
N GLY A 108 -1.33 -24.29 14.23
CA GLY A 108 -0.85 -23.11 13.52
C GLY A 108 0.45 -22.56 14.07
N VAL A 109 0.93 -21.51 13.44
CA VAL A 109 1.99 -20.64 13.95
C VAL A 109 1.46 -19.21 13.93
N ARG A 110 1.57 -18.52 15.08
CA ARG A 110 1.26 -17.09 15.20
C ARG A 110 2.53 -16.29 15.08
N TYR A 111 2.50 -15.22 14.32
CA TYR A 111 3.56 -14.21 14.24
C TYR A 111 2.94 -12.80 14.14
N PHE A 112 3.77 -11.77 14.17
CA PHE A 112 3.31 -10.39 14.15
C PHE A 112 3.95 -9.60 13.00
N ASP A 113 3.11 -8.79 12.35
CA ASP A 113 3.50 -7.72 11.46
C ASP A 113 2.66 -6.47 11.82
N ALA A 114 2.48 -5.53 10.90
CA ALA A 114 1.64 -4.37 11.14
C ALA A 114 0.57 -4.22 10.07
N GLN A 115 -0.59 -3.71 10.47
CA GLN A 115 -1.63 -3.21 9.60
C GLN A 115 -1.59 -1.69 9.59
N PHE A 116 -1.90 -1.06 8.46
CA PHE A 116 -1.98 0.39 8.35
C PHE A 116 -3.07 0.84 7.38
N ASP A 117 -3.57 2.06 7.56
CA ASP A 117 -4.38 2.72 6.54
C ASP A 117 -3.46 3.44 5.54
N ASP A 118 -3.33 2.87 4.36
CA ASP A 118 -2.39 3.33 3.34
C ASP A 118 -2.74 4.71 2.77
N ALA A 119 -4.02 5.01 2.53
CA ALA A 119 -4.43 6.31 2.04
C ALA A 119 -4.30 7.38 3.13
N ARG A 120 -4.74 7.07 4.37
CA ARG A 120 -4.59 7.99 5.49
C ARG A 120 -3.11 8.30 5.80
N LEU A 121 -2.22 7.30 5.64
CA LEU A 121 -0.78 7.53 5.79
C LEU A 121 -0.24 8.50 4.74
N ALA A 122 -0.71 8.42 3.48
CA ALA A 122 -0.33 9.38 2.44
C ALA A 122 -0.82 10.81 2.78
N ILE A 123 -2.06 10.94 3.31
CA ILE A 123 -2.59 12.23 3.77
C ILE A 123 -1.78 12.77 4.97
N ALA A 124 -1.42 11.91 5.92
CA ALA A 124 -0.58 12.29 7.06
C ALA A 124 0.81 12.79 6.62
N LEU A 125 1.39 12.18 5.59
CA LEU A 125 2.64 12.64 4.99
C LEU A 125 2.49 14.02 4.34
N MET A 126 1.40 14.26 3.62
CA MET A 126 1.10 15.56 3.02
C MET A 126 0.92 16.63 4.11
N LYS A 127 0.14 16.37 5.15
CA LYS A 127 -0.04 17.28 6.30
C LYS A 127 1.29 17.57 6.99
N THR A 128 2.11 16.54 7.21
CA THR A 128 3.45 16.68 7.80
C THR A 128 4.36 17.54 6.94
N LEU A 129 4.33 17.34 5.61
CA LEU A 129 5.10 18.14 4.67
C LEU A 129 4.72 19.63 4.77
N HIS A 130 3.41 19.95 4.78
CA HIS A 130 2.93 21.32 4.94
C HIS A 130 3.36 21.94 6.28
N LYS A 131 3.26 21.19 7.37
CA LYS A 131 3.72 21.63 8.71
C LYS A 131 5.22 21.96 8.74
N LEU A 132 6.02 21.25 7.94
CA LEU A 132 7.45 21.48 7.81
C LEU A 132 7.81 22.58 6.79
N GLY A 133 6.82 23.28 6.22
CA GLY A 133 7.00 24.36 5.27
C GLY A 133 7.15 23.90 3.80
N GLY A 134 6.91 22.62 3.51
CA GLY A 134 6.84 22.10 2.16
C GLY A 134 5.46 22.34 1.55
N LEU A 135 5.33 22.09 0.25
CA LEU A 135 4.09 22.25 -0.49
C LEU A 135 3.76 20.95 -1.22
N ALA A 136 2.57 20.41 -0.98
CA ALA A 136 1.98 19.34 -1.77
C ALA A 136 0.77 19.89 -2.54
N ILE A 137 0.70 19.62 -3.84
CA ILE A 137 -0.38 20.09 -4.71
C ILE A 137 -0.94 18.87 -5.44
N ASN A 138 -2.24 18.62 -5.26
CA ASN A 138 -2.96 17.62 -6.04
C ASN A 138 -3.57 18.25 -7.31
N TYR A 139 -4.06 17.46 -8.23
CA TYR A 139 -4.65 17.89 -9.50
C TYR A 139 -3.75 18.80 -10.37
N MET A 140 -2.43 18.65 -10.20
CA MET A 140 -1.42 19.44 -10.92
C MET A 140 -0.44 18.50 -11.66
N PRO A 141 -0.87 17.81 -12.75
CA PRO A 141 0.01 16.93 -13.53
C PRO A 141 1.17 17.70 -14.15
N VAL A 142 2.36 17.11 -14.10
CA VAL A 142 3.52 17.58 -14.84
C VAL A 142 3.31 17.28 -16.32
N THR A 143 3.44 18.29 -17.16
CA THR A 143 3.25 18.22 -18.62
C THR A 143 4.56 18.33 -19.40
N GLY A 144 5.65 18.74 -18.75
CA GLY A 144 6.97 18.87 -19.35
C GLY A 144 8.04 19.31 -18.37
N PHE A 145 9.25 19.45 -18.88
CA PHE A 145 10.40 19.92 -18.10
C PHE A 145 10.93 21.26 -18.64
N VAL A 146 11.38 22.12 -17.72
CA VAL A 146 12.18 23.29 -18.04
C VAL A 146 13.64 22.88 -18.06
N LYS A 147 14.34 23.22 -19.15
CA LYS A 147 15.75 22.88 -19.31
C LYS A 147 16.62 24.12 -19.61
N THR A 148 17.82 24.14 -19.09
CA THR A 148 18.86 25.08 -19.45
C THR A 148 20.14 24.27 -19.74
N ALA A 149 20.75 24.45 -20.91
CA ALA A 149 21.90 23.69 -21.34
C ALA A 149 21.71 22.16 -21.14
N GLU A 150 20.56 21.65 -21.61
CA GLU A 150 20.13 20.24 -21.50
C GLU A 150 19.92 19.71 -20.08
N LYS A 151 20.07 20.55 -19.06
CA LYS A 151 19.81 20.15 -17.64
C LYS A 151 18.41 20.57 -17.22
N VAL A 152 17.70 19.65 -16.59
CA VAL A 152 16.38 19.89 -15.99
C VAL A 152 16.57 20.81 -14.77
N ASN A 153 15.89 21.96 -14.80
CA ASN A 153 15.89 22.96 -13.73
C ASN A 153 14.48 23.45 -13.35
N GLY A 154 13.46 22.68 -13.71
CA GLY A 154 12.08 22.93 -13.35
C GLY A 154 11.11 22.04 -14.07
N VAL A 155 9.83 22.26 -13.80
CA VAL A 155 8.72 21.53 -14.42
C VAL A 155 7.67 22.50 -14.94
N GLN A 156 6.99 22.09 -15.99
CA GLN A 156 5.71 22.65 -16.43
C GLN A 156 4.60 21.76 -15.90
N ALA A 157 3.58 22.35 -15.32
CA ALA A 157 2.43 21.64 -14.83
C ALA A 157 1.15 22.40 -15.18
N ARG A 158 0.03 21.72 -15.21
CA ARG A 158 -1.27 22.28 -15.57
C ARG A 158 -2.29 21.97 -14.50
N ASP A 159 -3.02 22.98 -14.05
CA ASP A 159 -4.17 22.77 -13.17
C ASP A 159 -5.29 22.06 -13.95
N GLU A 160 -5.79 20.95 -13.41
CA GLU A 160 -6.83 20.16 -14.08
C GLU A 160 -8.21 20.81 -14.04
N PHE A 161 -8.46 21.76 -13.13
CA PHE A 161 -9.75 22.45 -13.01
C PHE A 161 -9.81 23.72 -13.83
N SER A 162 -8.81 24.60 -13.72
CA SER A 162 -8.76 25.86 -14.47
C SER A 162 -8.20 25.67 -15.88
N GLY A 163 -7.41 24.63 -16.11
CA GLY A 163 -6.65 24.44 -17.35
C GLY A 163 -5.42 25.34 -17.46
N GLU A 164 -5.13 26.17 -16.45
CA GLU A 164 -4.02 27.10 -16.42
C GLU A 164 -2.67 26.35 -16.29
N SER A 165 -1.66 26.82 -17.01
CA SER A 165 -0.31 26.23 -16.99
C SER A 165 0.61 27.03 -16.10
N PHE A 166 1.41 26.32 -15.30
CA PHE A 166 2.36 26.86 -14.35
C PHE A 166 3.77 26.37 -14.64
N THR A 167 4.75 27.22 -14.35
CA THR A 167 6.17 26.85 -14.44
C THR A 167 6.79 26.95 -13.05
N PHE A 168 7.33 25.83 -12.56
CA PHE A 168 8.04 25.75 -11.31
C PHE A 168 9.53 25.58 -11.57
N LYS A 169 10.34 26.51 -11.09
CA LYS A 169 11.81 26.41 -11.11
C LYS A 169 12.27 25.60 -9.92
N ALA A 170 13.24 24.72 -10.13
CA ALA A 170 13.79 23.85 -9.11
C ALA A 170 15.30 23.65 -9.30
N LYS A 171 16.01 23.44 -8.19
CA LYS A 171 17.44 23.07 -8.22
C LYS A 171 17.67 21.61 -8.58
N ALA A 172 16.71 20.74 -8.29
CA ALA A 172 16.66 19.35 -8.67
C ALA A 172 15.20 18.91 -8.88
N VAL A 173 14.97 17.94 -9.75
CA VAL A 173 13.66 17.35 -10.01
C VAL A 173 13.75 15.84 -9.82
N ILE A 174 12.81 15.30 -9.05
CA ILE A 174 12.71 13.87 -8.76
C ILE A 174 11.40 13.34 -9.34
N ASN A 175 11.50 12.33 -10.19
CA ASN A 175 10.38 11.56 -10.69
C ASN A 175 10.14 10.37 -9.74
N ALA A 176 9.10 10.45 -8.93
CA ALA A 176 8.66 9.40 -8.01
C ALA A 176 7.23 8.94 -8.30
N THR A 177 6.84 8.89 -9.59
CA THR A 177 5.45 8.70 -10.05
C THR A 177 5.01 7.23 -10.09
N GLY A 178 5.74 6.32 -9.42
CA GLY A 178 5.35 4.91 -9.25
C GLY A 178 5.21 4.17 -10.57
N VAL A 179 4.01 3.70 -10.91
CA VAL A 179 3.75 2.95 -12.15
C VAL A 179 3.78 3.81 -13.42
N TRP A 180 3.81 5.14 -13.29
CA TRP A 180 3.86 6.09 -14.42
C TRP A 180 5.25 6.71 -14.60
N VAL A 181 6.29 6.22 -13.95
CA VAL A 181 7.64 6.79 -14.07
C VAL A 181 8.15 6.79 -15.51
N ASP A 182 7.82 5.79 -16.31
CA ASP A 182 8.25 5.70 -17.70
C ASP A 182 7.60 6.76 -18.59
N ASP A 183 6.35 7.13 -18.32
CA ASP A 183 5.68 8.20 -19.06
C ASP A 183 6.34 9.55 -18.75
N VAL A 184 6.65 9.80 -17.48
CA VAL A 184 7.35 11.03 -17.06
C VAL A 184 8.81 11.05 -17.59
N ARG A 185 9.51 9.92 -17.64
CA ARG A 185 10.85 9.83 -18.24
C ARG A 185 10.84 10.17 -19.73
N ARG A 186 9.79 9.78 -20.46
CA ARG A 186 9.62 10.11 -21.89
C ARG A 186 9.37 11.59 -22.14
N LEU A 187 8.82 12.35 -21.17
CA LEU A 187 8.75 13.82 -21.25
C LEU A 187 10.13 14.48 -21.24
N ASP A 188 11.12 13.83 -20.60
CA ASP A 188 12.51 14.29 -20.57
C ASP A 188 13.32 13.78 -21.77
N LEU A 189 13.27 12.47 -22.01
CA LEU A 189 13.98 11.75 -23.06
C LEU A 189 12.98 10.82 -23.78
N PRO A 190 12.43 11.23 -24.95
CA PRO A 190 11.37 10.48 -25.66
C PRO A 190 11.72 9.02 -25.96
N ASP A 191 12.99 8.73 -26.26
CA ASP A 191 13.48 7.39 -26.60
C ASP A 191 13.84 6.53 -25.37
N SER A 192 13.46 6.96 -24.17
CA SER A 192 13.73 6.20 -22.94
C SER A 192 13.11 4.81 -22.99
N LYS A 193 13.93 3.78 -22.81
CA LYS A 193 13.45 2.40 -22.71
C LYS A 193 12.61 2.22 -21.45
N PRO A 194 11.50 1.47 -21.53
CA PRO A 194 10.71 1.18 -20.33
C PRO A 194 11.54 0.40 -19.31
N MET A 195 11.40 0.78 -18.03
CA MET A 195 12.04 0.10 -16.92
C MET A 195 11.05 -0.71 -16.09
N LEU A 196 9.74 -0.54 -16.32
CA LEU A 196 8.70 -1.21 -15.56
C LEU A 196 8.11 -2.42 -16.29
N SER A 197 7.73 -3.42 -15.50
CA SER A 197 6.83 -4.52 -15.83
C SER A 197 5.68 -4.53 -14.83
N PRO A 198 4.61 -3.75 -15.05
CA PRO A 198 3.53 -3.62 -14.08
C PRO A 198 2.84 -4.95 -13.81
N SER A 199 2.41 -5.15 -12.57
CA SER A 199 1.58 -6.29 -12.19
C SER A 199 0.41 -5.83 -11.36
N GLN A 200 -0.81 -6.26 -11.72
CA GLN A 200 -1.98 -5.94 -10.91
C GLN A 200 -2.21 -6.96 -9.79
N GLY A 201 -2.76 -6.45 -8.70
CA GLY A 201 -3.21 -7.25 -7.57
C GLY A 201 -4.61 -6.85 -7.16
N VAL A 202 -5.52 -7.81 -7.22
CA VAL A 202 -6.94 -7.62 -6.87
C VAL A 202 -7.16 -7.93 -5.39
N HIS A 203 -8.02 -7.14 -4.77
CA HIS A 203 -8.53 -7.38 -3.42
C HIS A 203 -10.06 -7.39 -3.46
N VAL A 204 -10.63 -8.28 -2.67
CA VAL A 204 -12.08 -8.40 -2.47
C VAL A 204 -12.40 -8.06 -1.03
N VAL A 205 -13.45 -7.28 -0.81
CA VAL A 205 -13.97 -6.94 0.51
C VAL A 205 -15.34 -7.58 0.71
N VAL A 206 -15.49 -8.26 1.85
CA VAL A 206 -16.73 -8.91 2.26
C VAL A 206 -17.09 -8.52 3.70
N ASP A 207 -18.30 -8.82 4.13
CA ASP A 207 -18.72 -8.52 5.49
C ASP A 207 -17.91 -9.29 6.55
N GLN A 208 -17.74 -8.67 7.72
CA GLN A 208 -16.94 -9.21 8.83
C GLN A 208 -17.42 -10.60 9.31
N HIS A 209 -18.70 -10.94 9.14
CA HIS A 209 -19.21 -12.24 9.61
C HIS A 209 -18.56 -13.45 8.91
N PHE A 210 -17.99 -13.28 7.72
CA PHE A 210 -17.21 -14.33 7.05
C PHE A 210 -15.88 -14.60 7.75
N TYR A 211 -15.31 -13.57 8.42
CA TYR A 211 -14.06 -13.65 9.17
C TYR A 211 -14.10 -12.75 10.41
N PRO A 212 -14.82 -13.15 11.47
CA PRO A 212 -15.00 -12.32 12.69
C PRO A 212 -13.78 -12.36 13.62
N ALA A 213 -12.61 -12.71 13.12
CA ALA A 213 -11.37 -12.77 13.87
C ALA A 213 -10.73 -11.37 14.00
N LYS A 214 -9.93 -11.19 15.06
CA LYS A 214 -9.07 -10.00 15.24
C LYS A 214 -7.67 -10.19 14.65
N GLU A 215 -7.24 -11.44 14.47
CA GLU A 215 -5.96 -11.82 13.88
C GLU A 215 -6.14 -12.05 12.37
N ALA A 216 -5.15 -11.73 11.56
CA ALA A 216 -5.18 -12.03 10.13
C ALA A 216 -4.82 -13.50 9.85
N LEU A 217 -5.33 -14.04 8.76
CA LEU A 217 -4.95 -15.36 8.25
C LEU A 217 -3.96 -15.20 7.11
N LEU A 218 -2.83 -15.86 7.19
CA LEU A 218 -1.91 -16.05 6.08
C LEU A 218 -2.08 -17.46 5.51
N VAL A 219 -2.57 -17.54 4.27
CA VAL A 219 -2.54 -18.77 3.47
C VAL A 219 -1.18 -18.86 2.79
N PRO A 220 -0.30 -19.78 3.23
CA PRO A 220 1.11 -19.72 2.85
C PRO A 220 1.39 -20.18 1.42
N LYS A 221 0.49 -20.97 0.83
CA LYS A 221 0.60 -21.47 -0.53
C LYS A 221 -0.75 -21.70 -1.15
N THR A 222 -1.07 -20.91 -2.15
CA THR A 222 -2.24 -21.08 -3.02
C THR A 222 -1.96 -22.09 -4.14
N SER A 223 -2.98 -22.44 -4.94
CA SER A 223 -2.83 -23.37 -6.07
C SER A 223 -1.79 -22.94 -7.10
N ASP A 224 -1.55 -21.64 -7.24
CA ASP A 224 -0.57 -21.06 -8.15
C ASP A 224 0.78 -20.69 -7.46
N GLY A 225 0.95 -21.11 -6.19
CA GLY A 225 2.20 -20.94 -5.42
C GLY A 225 2.37 -19.56 -4.78
N ARG A 226 1.35 -18.70 -4.82
CA ARG A 226 1.34 -17.40 -4.14
C ARG A 226 0.90 -17.52 -2.69
N VAL A 227 0.88 -16.41 -1.98
CA VAL A 227 0.26 -16.26 -0.66
C VAL A 227 -1.05 -15.49 -0.80
N LEU A 228 -2.02 -15.80 0.04
CA LEU A 228 -3.26 -15.04 0.18
C LEU A 228 -3.40 -14.61 1.64
N PHE A 229 -3.92 -13.41 1.84
CA PHE A 229 -4.25 -12.88 3.15
C PHE A 229 -5.76 -12.75 3.32
N VAL A 230 -6.26 -13.05 4.52
CA VAL A 230 -7.59 -12.68 4.99
C VAL A 230 -7.40 -11.79 6.20
N VAL A 231 -7.78 -10.54 6.09
CA VAL A 231 -7.42 -9.49 7.03
C VAL A 231 -8.66 -8.78 7.54
N PRO A 232 -8.87 -8.67 8.87
CA PRO A 232 -9.90 -7.79 9.42
C PRO A 232 -9.55 -6.34 9.09
N TRP A 233 -10.49 -5.57 8.54
CA TRP A 233 -10.23 -4.21 8.11
C TRP A 233 -11.48 -3.34 8.24
N LEU A 234 -11.45 -2.35 9.16
CA LEU A 234 -12.50 -1.33 9.36
C LEU A 234 -13.93 -1.93 9.37
N GLY A 235 -14.16 -2.98 10.17
CA GLY A 235 -15.47 -3.63 10.26
C GLY A 235 -15.85 -4.55 9.11
N LYS A 236 -14.95 -4.76 8.17
CA LYS A 236 -15.09 -5.69 7.04
C LYS A 236 -13.96 -6.72 7.03
N THR A 237 -13.95 -7.56 6.04
CA THR A 237 -12.88 -8.54 5.77
C THR A 237 -12.29 -8.27 4.39
N LEU A 238 -10.99 -8.00 4.37
CA LEU A 238 -10.20 -7.84 3.15
C LEU A 238 -9.55 -9.17 2.78
N ILE A 239 -9.72 -9.62 1.54
CA ILE A 239 -9.12 -10.86 1.02
C ILE A 239 -8.30 -10.54 -0.24
N GLY A 240 -7.05 -10.94 -0.28
CA GLY A 240 -6.17 -10.71 -1.43
C GLY A 240 -4.76 -11.26 -1.19
N THR A 241 -3.94 -11.32 -2.21
CA THR A 241 -4.10 -10.61 -3.48
C THR A 241 -3.74 -11.53 -4.66
N THR A 242 -4.08 -11.11 -5.86
CA THR A 242 -3.60 -11.72 -7.11
C THR A 242 -2.27 -11.12 -7.56
N ASP A 243 -1.71 -11.61 -8.65
CA ASP A 243 -0.48 -11.10 -9.26
C ASP A 243 -0.52 -11.40 -10.76
N THR A 244 -1.12 -10.48 -11.51
CA THR A 244 -1.36 -10.63 -12.96
C THR A 244 -0.52 -9.62 -13.72
N PRO A 245 0.43 -10.05 -14.59
CA PRO A 245 1.23 -9.15 -15.40
C PRO A 245 0.38 -8.26 -16.30
N ARG A 246 0.78 -6.99 -16.45
CA ARG A 246 0.14 -6.03 -17.36
C ARG A 246 1.15 -5.41 -18.30
N LYS A 247 0.64 -4.93 -19.43
CA LYS A 247 1.43 -4.17 -20.41
C LYS A 247 1.20 -2.66 -20.29
N ASP A 248 0.17 -2.24 -19.55
CA ASP A 248 -0.31 -0.87 -19.39
C ASP A 248 -0.43 -0.51 -17.89
N SER A 249 -0.55 0.77 -17.64
CA SER A 249 -0.72 1.32 -16.28
C SER A 249 -1.92 2.29 -16.24
N PRO A 250 -3.15 1.79 -16.43
CA PRO A 250 -4.33 2.64 -16.38
C PRO A 250 -4.51 3.26 -14.99
N TRP A 251 -5.15 4.44 -14.94
CA TRP A 251 -5.49 5.11 -13.67
C TRP A 251 -6.48 4.31 -12.83
N GLU A 252 -7.43 3.65 -13.48
CA GLU A 252 -8.42 2.75 -12.87
C GLU A 252 -8.31 1.37 -13.53
N PRO A 253 -7.50 0.48 -12.98
CA PRO A 253 -7.42 -0.88 -13.48
C PRO A 253 -8.64 -1.71 -13.04
N ASP A 254 -9.23 -2.43 -13.99
CA ASP A 254 -10.33 -3.34 -13.72
C ASP A 254 -9.83 -4.70 -13.22
N ALA A 255 -10.57 -5.28 -12.27
CA ALA A 255 -10.37 -6.66 -11.85
C ALA A 255 -10.87 -7.62 -12.92
N LEU A 256 -10.07 -8.61 -13.27
CA LEU A 256 -10.53 -9.69 -14.14
C LEU A 256 -11.47 -10.63 -13.37
N PRO A 257 -12.55 -11.12 -13.99
CA PRO A 257 -13.48 -12.05 -13.33
C PRO A 257 -12.80 -13.26 -12.70
N GLU A 258 -11.81 -13.82 -13.39
CA GLU A 258 -11.02 -14.97 -12.92
C GLU A 258 -10.15 -14.66 -11.69
N GLU A 259 -9.74 -13.40 -11.49
CA GLU A 259 -8.99 -13.00 -10.31
C GLU A 259 -9.88 -12.99 -9.06
N VAL A 260 -11.12 -12.50 -9.20
CA VAL A 260 -12.12 -12.52 -8.13
C VAL A 260 -12.48 -13.98 -7.78
N ASP A 261 -12.73 -14.83 -8.78
CA ASP A 261 -13.02 -16.26 -8.57
C ASP A 261 -11.87 -16.99 -7.89
N PHE A 262 -10.63 -16.70 -8.29
CA PHE A 262 -9.44 -17.26 -7.66
C PHE A 262 -9.37 -16.91 -6.17
N ILE A 263 -9.62 -15.65 -5.81
CA ILE A 263 -9.60 -15.18 -4.41
C ILE A 263 -10.69 -15.90 -3.60
N LEU A 264 -11.94 -15.89 -4.08
CA LEU A 264 -13.08 -16.51 -3.39
C LEU A 264 -12.90 -18.01 -3.24
N LYS A 265 -12.49 -18.71 -4.30
CA LYS A 265 -12.20 -20.14 -4.30
C LYS A 265 -11.08 -20.49 -3.33
N THR A 266 -10.03 -19.69 -3.29
CA THR A 266 -8.88 -19.91 -2.38
C THR A 266 -9.30 -19.68 -0.93
N ALA A 267 -10.02 -18.59 -0.64
CA ALA A 267 -10.55 -18.32 0.70
C ALA A 267 -11.47 -19.46 1.18
N GLY A 268 -12.32 -20.00 0.31
CA GLY A 268 -13.23 -21.11 0.60
C GLY A 268 -12.54 -22.43 0.96
N GLN A 269 -11.26 -22.59 0.66
CA GLN A 269 -10.48 -23.77 1.11
C GLN A 269 -10.04 -23.67 2.58
N TYR A 270 -10.10 -22.46 3.14
CA TYR A 270 -9.63 -22.18 4.50
C TYR A 270 -10.73 -21.67 5.44
N LEU A 271 -11.84 -21.16 4.90
CA LEU A 271 -12.97 -20.67 5.67
C LEU A 271 -14.11 -21.71 5.63
N ALA A 272 -14.73 -21.96 6.78
CA ALA A 272 -15.87 -22.88 6.89
C ALA A 272 -17.13 -22.29 6.23
N ASN A 273 -17.30 -20.97 6.30
CA ASN A 273 -18.31 -20.21 5.59
C ASN A 273 -17.61 -19.38 4.51
N ALA A 274 -17.61 -19.89 3.28
CA ALA A 274 -16.93 -19.27 2.16
C ALA A 274 -17.79 -18.17 1.53
N PRO A 275 -17.27 -16.95 1.34
CA PRO A 275 -18.00 -15.92 0.60
C PRO A 275 -18.14 -16.29 -0.88
N THR A 276 -19.25 -15.88 -1.48
CA THR A 276 -19.55 -15.98 -2.92
C THR A 276 -19.44 -14.62 -3.59
N ARG A 277 -19.61 -14.55 -4.91
CA ARG A 277 -19.64 -13.25 -5.63
C ARG A 277 -20.76 -12.32 -5.13
N ALA A 278 -21.88 -12.86 -4.69
CA ALA A 278 -23.03 -12.09 -4.17
C ALA A 278 -22.71 -11.41 -2.82
N ASP A 279 -21.72 -11.94 -2.10
CA ASP A 279 -21.30 -11.40 -0.78
C ASP A 279 -20.23 -10.33 -0.89
N VAL A 280 -19.72 -10.05 -2.10
CA VAL A 280 -18.69 -9.06 -2.35
C VAL A 280 -19.27 -7.64 -2.22
N ARG A 281 -18.73 -6.87 -1.29
CA ARG A 281 -19.11 -5.48 -1.05
C ARG A 281 -18.34 -4.50 -1.93
N SER A 282 -17.06 -4.79 -2.17
CA SER A 282 -16.25 -4.04 -3.11
C SER A 282 -15.08 -4.87 -3.65
N VAL A 283 -14.56 -4.43 -4.79
CA VAL A 283 -13.33 -4.94 -5.41
C VAL A 283 -12.45 -3.75 -5.73
N PHE A 284 -11.16 -3.85 -5.43
CA PHE A 284 -10.20 -2.84 -5.86
C PHE A 284 -8.90 -3.46 -6.36
N VAL A 285 -8.25 -2.75 -7.26
CA VAL A 285 -7.06 -3.21 -7.96
C VAL A 285 -5.91 -2.23 -7.76
N GLY A 286 -4.76 -2.74 -7.32
CA GLY A 286 -3.53 -1.97 -7.23
C GLY A 286 -2.50 -2.46 -8.26
N LEU A 287 -1.77 -1.53 -8.87
CA LEU A 287 -0.67 -1.83 -9.77
C LEU A 287 0.66 -1.79 -9.02
N ARG A 288 1.49 -2.82 -9.18
CA ARG A 288 2.84 -2.86 -8.62
C ARG A 288 3.85 -2.37 -9.65
N PRO A 289 4.69 -1.38 -9.32
CA PRO A 289 5.77 -0.92 -10.21
C PRO A 289 6.97 -1.88 -10.11
N LEU A 290 6.86 -3.07 -10.72
CA LEU A 290 7.98 -4.02 -10.73
C LEU A 290 9.03 -3.55 -11.74
N VAL A 291 10.29 -3.47 -11.30
CA VAL A 291 11.41 -3.07 -12.17
C VAL A 291 11.98 -4.29 -12.86
N SER A 292 12.02 -4.29 -14.20
CA SER A 292 12.62 -5.36 -14.98
C SER A 292 14.01 -4.95 -15.49
N ALA A 293 14.99 -5.81 -15.28
CA ALA A 293 16.29 -5.65 -15.91
C ALA A 293 16.18 -6.06 -17.41
N GLY A 294 16.02 -5.07 -18.29
CA GLY A 294 16.27 -5.28 -19.72
C GLY A 294 15.15 -5.79 -20.62
N GLY A 295 13.88 -5.55 -20.32
CA GLY A 295 12.80 -5.65 -21.34
C GLY A 295 12.39 -7.06 -21.79
N GLU A 296 12.95 -8.14 -21.26
CA GLU A 296 12.51 -9.50 -21.54
C GLU A 296 11.31 -9.91 -20.67
N LYS A 297 10.43 -10.77 -21.20
CA LYS A 297 9.28 -11.36 -20.49
C LYS A 297 9.75 -12.20 -19.31
N GLN A 298 10.13 -11.55 -18.20
CA GLN A 298 10.41 -12.25 -16.96
C GLN A 298 9.10 -12.57 -16.24
N ASN A 299 9.08 -13.74 -15.59
CA ASN A 299 7.99 -14.12 -14.71
C ASN A 299 7.94 -13.13 -13.54
N THR A 300 6.88 -12.33 -13.44
CA THR A 300 6.69 -11.30 -12.40
C THR A 300 6.87 -11.82 -10.96
N LYS A 301 6.72 -13.13 -10.76
CA LYS A 301 6.95 -13.80 -9.47
C LYS A 301 8.43 -13.83 -9.04
N SER A 302 9.37 -13.72 -9.98
CA SER A 302 10.82 -13.76 -9.75
C SER A 302 11.48 -12.39 -9.77
N ILE A 303 10.77 -11.33 -10.19
CA ILE A 303 11.30 -9.96 -10.23
C ILE A 303 11.53 -9.47 -8.79
N SER A 304 12.71 -8.89 -8.55
CA SER A 304 13.03 -8.25 -7.27
C SER A 304 12.03 -7.14 -6.97
N ARG A 305 11.69 -6.99 -5.70
CA ARG A 305 10.88 -5.88 -5.19
C ARG A 305 11.74 -4.83 -4.47
N GLU A 306 13.01 -4.78 -4.79
CA GLU A 306 13.89 -3.70 -4.45
C GLU A 306 13.50 -2.46 -5.26
N HIS A 307 13.73 -1.30 -4.71
CA HIS A 307 13.58 -0.07 -5.47
C HIS A 307 14.81 0.18 -6.33
N THR A 308 14.65 1.03 -7.33
CA THR A 308 15.73 1.42 -8.23
C THR A 308 15.75 2.93 -8.35
N VAL A 309 16.94 3.51 -8.21
CA VAL A 309 17.20 4.93 -8.42
C VAL A 309 18.11 5.08 -9.63
N ILE A 310 17.73 5.92 -10.58
CA ILE A 310 18.54 6.26 -11.75
C ILE A 310 18.58 7.77 -11.96
N THR A 311 19.67 8.27 -12.53
CA THR A 311 19.81 9.67 -12.94
C THR A 311 19.98 9.74 -14.43
N ALA A 312 19.11 10.50 -15.10
CA ALA A 312 19.21 10.76 -16.54
C ALA A 312 20.37 11.73 -16.85
N PRO A 313 20.89 11.76 -18.09
CA PRO A 313 21.89 12.77 -18.51
C PRO A 313 21.44 14.22 -18.25
N SER A 314 20.14 14.47 -18.30
CA SER A 314 19.52 15.77 -17.98
C SER A 314 19.58 16.16 -16.49
N GLY A 315 19.96 15.23 -15.60
CA GLY A 315 19.89 15.41 -14.15
C GLY A 315 18.54 15.07 -13.52
N LEU A 316 17.55 14.62 -14.29
CA LEU A 316 16.30 14.09 -13.75
C LEU A 316 16.60 12.80 -12.96
N VAL A 317 16.29 12.80 -11.67
CA VAL A 317 16.40 11.61 -10.81
C VAL A 317 15.07 10.87 -10.81
N THR A 318 15.10 9.57 -11.08
CA THR A 318 13.89 8.73 -11.07
C THR A 318 14.03 7.64 -10.03
N ILE A 319 13.01 7.47 -9.17
CA ILE A 319 12.88 6.35 -8.23
C ILE A 319 11.58 5.59 -8.49
N THR A 320 11.65 4.27 -8.50
CA THR A 320 10.48 3.40 -8.63
C THR A 320 10.74 2.02 -8.03
N GLY A 321 9.70 1.18 -7.95
CA GLY A 321 9.78 -0.13 -7.28
C GLY A 321 9.57 -0.02 -5.76
N GLY A 322 10.17 -0.94 -5.01
CA GLY A 322 10.10 -0.94 -3.55
C GLY A 322 8.73 -1.31 -2.98
N LYS A 323 8.47 -0.88 -1.76
CA LYS A 323 7.25 -1.17 -1.00
C LYS A 323 6.82 0.06 -0.19
N TRP A 324 5.54 0.14 0.13
CA TRP A 324 5.05 1.09 1.13
C TRP A 324 5.84 1.02 2.46
N THR A 325 6.15 -0.18 2.91
CA THR A 325 6.90 -0.37 4.17
C THR A 325 8.23 0.38 4.20
N THR A 326 8.91 0.51 3.06
CA THR A 326 10.26 1.12 2.94
C THR A 326 10.24 2.53 2.34
N TYR A 327 9.06 3.20 2.26
CA TYR A 327 8.93 4.52 1.63
C TYR A 327 9.92 5.55 2.19
N ARG A 328 10.17 5.51 3.51
CA ARG A 328 11.02 6.47 4.19
C ARG A 328 12.50 6.27 3.81
N SER A 329 13.01 5.02 3.85
CA SER A 329 14.41 4.73 3.46
C SER A 329 14.63 5.00 1.98
N MET A 330 13.66 4.72 1.13
CA MET A 330 13.70 5.07 -0.30
C MET A 330 13.83 6.59 -0.50
N ALA A 331 13.05 7.38 0.25
CA ALA A 331 13.13 8.83 0.19
C ALA A 331 14.47 9.37 0.73
N GLU A 332 15.00 8.78 1.81
CA GLU A 332 16.33 9.12 2.36
C GLU A 332 17.41 8.91 1.29
N GLU A 333 17.45 7.76 0.64
CA GLU A 333 18.44 7.43 -0.39
C GLU A 333 18.40 8.41 -1.57
N VAL A 334 17.19 8.72 -2.08
CA VAL A 334 17.05 9.66 -3.20
C VAL A 334 17.50 11.07 -2.83
N VAL A 335 17.16 11.54 -1.63
CA VAL A 335 17.56 12.88 -1.18
C VAL A 335 19.07 12.94 -0.99
N ASP A 336 19.68 11.91 -0.41
CA ASP A 336 21.13 11.82 -0.23
C ASP A 336 21.85 11.85 -1.59
N LEU A 337 21.36 11.08 -2.58
CA LEU A 337 21.88 11.09 -3.95
C LEU A 337 21.78 12.48 -4.60
N VAL A 338 20.64 13.16 -4.45
CA VAL A 338 20.47 14.51 -4.99
C VAL A 338 21.41 15.50 -4.32
N CYS A 339 21.58 15.42 -3.00
CA CYS A 339 22.53 16.26 -2.28
C CYS A 339 23.98 16.07 -2.78
N GLU A 340 24.38 14.83 -3.00
CA GLU A 340 25.71 14.50 -3.56
C GLU A 340 25.88 15.08 -4.97
N GLN A 341 24.91 14.86 -5.86
CA GLN A 341 24.96 15.34 -7.25
C GLN A 341 24.99 16.87 -7.38
N GLN A 342 24.34 17.55 -6.45
CA GLN A 342 24.29 19.03 -6.41
C GLN A 342 25.46 19.65 -5.62
N GLY A 343 26.32 18.83 -5.02
CA GLY A 343 27.40 19.31 -4.15
C GLY A 343 26.89 19.99 -2.87
N TRP A 344 25.68 19.66 -2.43
CA TRP A 344 25.13 20.20 -1.18
C TRP A 344 25.66 19.46 0.04
N VAL A 345 25.77 20.17 1.16
CA VAL A 345 26.14 19.54 2.42
C VAL A 345 25.06 18.53 2.81
N ASN A 346 25.42 17.24 2.78
CA ASN A 346 24.52 16.19 3.23
C ASN A 346 24.36 16.28 4.76
N LYS A 347 23.11 16.38 5.22
CA LYS A 347 22.76 16.42 6.64
C LYS A 347 22.10 15.09 7.01
N PRO A 348 22.40 14.54 8.20
CA PRO A 348 21.73 13.33 8.67
C PRO A 348 20.21 13.47 8.64
N THR A 349 19.54 12.45 8.13
CA THR A 349 18.06 12.45 8.08
C THR A 349 17.45 12.55 9.48
N ARG A 350 16.36 13.29 9.59
CA ARG A 350 15.53 13.38 10.79
C ARG A 350 14.28 12.49 10.70
N THR A 351 14.03 11.90 9.52
CA THR A 351 12.77 11.18 9.25
C THR A 351 12.65 9.85 9.98
N ARG A 352 13.73 9.30 10.52
CA ARG A 352 13.72 8.01 11.26
C ARG A 352 12.78 8.02 12.46
N TYR A 353 12.63 9.18 13.12
CA TYR A 353 11.83 9.39 14.33
C TYR A 353 10.90 10.60 14.19
N LEU A 354 10.58 10.98 12.96
CA LEU A 354 9.67 12.07 12.67
C LEU A 354 8.23 11.59 12.88
N ARG A 355 7.58 12.12 13.93
CA ARG A 355 6.16 11.91 14.15
C ARG A 355 5.37 12.57 13.03
N LEU A 356 4.49 11.79 12.37
CA LEU A 356 3.59 12.30 11.35
C LEU A 356 2.36 12.96 11.97
N GLU A 357 1.73 13.85 11.21
CA GLU A 357 0.39 14.40 11.51
C GLU A 357 -0.66 13.32 11.22
N ASP A 358 -0.69 12.30 12.06
CA ASP A 358 -1.47 11.09 11.88
C ASP A 358 -2.79 11.10 12.68
N ASP A 359 -3.23 12.26 13.13
CA ASP A 359 -4.50 12.40 13.81
C ASP A 359 -5.64 11.98 12.89
N LEU A 360 -6.44 11.05 13.40
CA LEU A 360 -7.67 10.66 12.73
C LEU A 360 -8.66 11.81 12.80
N PRO A 361 -9.57 11.93 11.82
CA PRO A 361 -10.64 12.89 11.87
C PRO A 361 -11.34 12.84 13.25
N MET A 362 -11.52 13.99 13.86
CA MET A 362 -12.29 14.03 15.12
C MET A 362 -13.71 13.56 14.82
N ARG A 363 -14.06 12.39 15.31
CA ARG A 363 -15.45 11.93 15.29
C ARG A 363 -16.30 12.86 16.15
N LYS A 364 -16.86 13.86 15.52
CA LYS A 364 -17.89 14.66 16.16
C LYS A 364 -19.15 13.80 16.26
N PRO A 365 -19.91 13.90 17.38
CA PRO A 365 -21.23 13.29 17.46
C PRO A 365 -22.07 13.80 16.28
N GLY A 366 -22.49 12.90 15.42
CA GLY A 366 -23.33 13.19 14.26
C GLY A 366 -23.89 11.88 13.71
N SER A 367 -25.04 11.93 13.07
CA SER A 367 -25.60 10.77 12.39
C SER A 367 -24.69 10.39 11.22
N ALA A 368 -24.43 9.09 11.04
CA ALA A 368 -23.81 8.58 9.85
C ALA A 368 -24.66 8.96 8.63
N ILE A 369 -24.02 9.35 7.52
CA ILE A 369 -24.72 9.69 6.27
C ILE A 369 -25.37 8.46 5.62
N HIS A 370 -24.94 7.25 6.00
CA HIS A 370 -25.48 5.99 5.54
C HIS A 370 -25.31 4.91 6.62
N GLU A 371 -26.32 4.05 6.80
CA GLU A 371 -26.34 3.02 7.86
C GLU A 371 -25.15 2.02 7.82
N ASN A 372 -24.67 1.72 6.61
CA ASN A 372 -23.56 0.77 6.38
C ASN A 372 -22.18 1.42 6.32
N LEU A 373 -22.08 2.75 6.48
CA LEU A 373 -20.85 3.50 6.40
C LEU A 373 -20.62 4.31 7.70
N ASP A 374 -19.44 4.20 8.21
CA ASP A 374 -18.99 4.99 9.36
C ASP A 374 -18.40 6.32 8.86
N LEU A 375 -19.24 7.17 8.29
CA LEU A 375 -18.90 8.47 7.71
C LEU A 375 -20.00 9.48 8.07
N ASN A 376 -19.62 10.67 8.52
CA ASN A 376 -20.53 11.77 8.84
C ASN A 376 -20.13 13.07 8.14
N GLU A 377 -21.01 14.09 8.16
CA GLU A 377 -20.79 15.38 7.51
C GLU A 377 -19.53 16.10 8.02
N ALA A 378 -19.22 16.00 9.31
CA ALA A 378 -18.05 16.66 9.89
C ALA A 378 -16.72 16.07 9.34
N GLU A 379 -16.68 14.76 9.09
CA GLU A 379 -15.53 14.11 8.47
C GLU A 379 -15.38 14.51 6.99
N ILE A 380 -16.50 14.71 6.28
CA ILE A 380 -16.48 15.22 4.91
C ILE A 380 -15.97 16.66 4.89
N ALA A 381 -16.51 17.54 5.75
CA ALA A 381 -16.06 18.92 5.85
C ALA A 381 -14.56 19.01 6.20
N GLN A 382 -14.06 18.17 7.10
CA GLN A 382 -12.63 18.10 7.42
C GLN A 382 -11.80 17.66 6.22
N ALA A 383 -12.27 16.67 5.45
CA ALA A 383 -11.59 16.22 4.24
C ALA A 383 -11.41 17.35 3.22
N VAL A 384 -12.39 18.24 3.11
CA VAL A 384 -12.34 19.41 2.22
C VAL A 384 -11.42 20.49 2.79
N LEU A 385 -11.66 20.91 4.03
CA LEU A 385 -11.02 22.09 4.62
C LEU A 385 -9.56 21.87 5.00
N GLU A 386 -9.19 20.64 5.41
CA GLU A 386 -7.87 20.35 5.97
C GLU A 386 -7.05 19.36 5.14
N GLU A 387 -7.69 18.63 4.21
CA GLU A 387 -7.03 17.51 3.52
C GLU A 387 -7.12 17.62 1.98
N MET A 388 -7.51 18.79 1.48
CA MET A 388 -7.55 19.13 0.04
C MET A 388 -8.39 18.14 -0.79
N ALA A 389 -9.47 17.57 -0.25
CA ALA A 389 -10.42 16.81 -1.03
C ALA A 389 -11.25 17.77 -1.91
N VAL A 390 -11.33 17.50 -3.21
CA VAL A 390 -12.00 18.36 -4.20
C VAL A 390 -13.15 17.63 -4.87
N THR A 391 -13.10 16.30 -4.89
CA THR A 391 -14.13 15.48 -5.55
C THR A 391 -14.78 14.50 -4.57
N ILE A 392 -15.97 14.04 -4.93
CA ILE A 392 -16.69 13.00 -4.17
C ILE A 392 -15.79 11.74 -4.02
N GLU A 393 -15.05 11.40 -5.07
CA GLU A 393 -14.13 10.25 -5.04
C GLU A 393 -13.00 10.45 -4.03
N ASP A 394 -12.45 11.66 -3.89
CA ASP A 394 -11.40 11.94 -2.92
C ASP A 394 -11.88 11.61 -1.50
N VAL A 395 -13.10 12.03 -1.17
CA VAL A 395 -13.73 11.75 0.12
C VAL A 395 -14.00 10.26 0.29
N LEU A 396 -14.74 9.66 -0.64
CA LEU A 396 -15.24 8.28 -0.47
C LEU A 396 -14.13 7.22 -0.61
N ALA A 397 -13.15 7.44 -1.47
CA ALA A 397 -12.10 6.47 -1.71
C ALA A 397 -10.88 6.63 -0.78
N ARG A 398 -10.46 7.87 -0.47
CA ARG A 398 -9.15 8.14 0.14
C ARG A 398 -9.21 8.81 1.51
N ARG A 399 -10.27 9.58 1.82
CA ARG A 399 -10.40 10.18 3.16
C ARG A 399 -11.17 9.26 4.10
N SER A 400 -12.31 8.69 3.65
CA SER A 400 -13.17 7.83 4.47
C SER A 400 -13.01 6.33 4.22
N ARG A 401 -12.47 5.91 3.07
CA ARG A 401 -12.39 4.52 2.61
C ARG A 401 -13.74 3.87 2.28
N ALA A 402 -14.86 4.60 2.36
CA ALA A 402 -16.22 4.10 2.15
C ALA A 402 -16.36 3.31 0.84
N LEU A 403 -15.82 3.84 -0.29
CA LEU A 403 -15.88 3.19 -1.60
C LEU A 403 -15.21 1.80 -1.60
N PHE A 404 -14.16 1.62 -0.82
CA PHE A 404 -13.43 0.34 -0.73
C PHE A 404 -14.00 -0.61 0.32
N LEU A 405 -14.83 -0.11 1.25
CA LEU A 405 -15.50 -0.93 2.26
C LEU A 405 -16.84 -1.47 1.75
N ASP A 406 -17.64 -0.61 1.12
CA ASP A 406 -18.93 -0.96 0.54
C ASP A 406 -19.26 0.00 -0.61
N SER A 407 -19.02 -0.46 -1.84
CA SER A 407 -19.16 0.39 -3.02
C SER A 407 -20.61 0.79 -3.29
N GLN A 408 -21.59 -0.08 -2.96
CA GLN A 408 -23.01 0.23 -3.14
C GLN A 408 -23.47 1.30 -2.16
N ALA A 409 -23.13 1.16 -0.88
CA ALA A 409 -23.43 2.15 0.14
C ALA A 409 -22.73 3.50 -0.16
N ALA A 410 -21.48 3.47 -0.63
CA ALA A 410 -20.76 4.67 -1.04
C ALA A 410 -21.42 5.40 -2.22
N LEU A 411 -21.93 4.66 -3.22
CA LEU A 411 -22.65 5.24 -4.33
C LEU A 411 -24.00 5.81 -3.90
N ALA A 412 -24.70 5.17 -2.96
CA ALA A 412 -25.99 5.63 -2.45
C ALA A 412 -25.89 7.00 -1.73
N CYS A 413 -24.74 7.32 -1.09
CA CYS A 413 -24.56 8.58 -0.37
C CYS A 413 -23.78 9.66 -1.14
N MET A 414 -23.64 9.54 -2.45
CA MET A 414 -22.91 10.53 -3.28
C MET A 414 -23.54 11.93 -3.21
N ASN A 415 -24.87 12.03 -3.14
CA ASN A 415 -25.55 13.32 -3.08
C ASN A 415 -25.31 14.05 -1.76
N GLU A 416 -25.29 13.32 -0.64
CA GLU A 416 -24.98 13.83 0.69
C GLU A 416 -23.53 14.34 0.74
N VAL A 417 -22.59 13.59 0.18
CA VAL A 417 -21.19 14.02 0.07
C VAL A 417 -21.06 15.26 -0.82
N ARG A 418 -21.76 15.31 -1.96
CA ARG A 418 -21.76 16.46 -2.87
C ARG A 418 -22.30 17.72 -2.22
N PHE A 419 -23.27 17.60 -1.31
CA PHE A 419 -23.87 18.75 -0.64
C PHE A 419 -22.88 19.45 0.31
N VAL A 420 -21.92 18.70 0.85
CA VAL A 420 -20.89 19.22 1.77
C VAL A 420 -19.65 19.72 1.04
N LEU A 421 -19.35 19.17 -0.17
CA LEU A 421 -18.26 19.61 -1.05
C LEU A 421 -18.59 21.00 -1.68
#